data_7eb7dd8ddae154ccae7226439e66d8ad
#
_entry.id   7eb7dd8ddae154ccae7226439e66d8ad
#
_cell.length_a   1.000
_cell.length_b   1.000
_cell.length_c   1.000
_cell.angle_alpha   90.00
_cell.angle_beta   90.00
_cell.angle_gamma   90.00
#
_symmetry.space_group_name_H-M   'P 1'
#
loop_
_entity.id
_entity.type
_entity.pdbx_description
1 polymer ?
#
loop_
_entity_poly.entity_id
_entity_poly.type
_entity_poly.pdbx_seq_one_letter_code
_entity_poly.pdbx_strand_id
1 'polypeptide(L)'
;MHEMSEHHEQYQHETEETANAEAAQTPNTEQPEAAEPPTYEELQARIAELEGQLKDSELRGLANEQNLRRRHQQEIADTHKFAGQKFAAEMLPVKDYLEMALLDQSGNFDALKMGVQMTLNELQKAFDATHIKEINPQPGDKLDPHQHQAMQTVVSEQEPNTIVSVMKKGYTLSDRVLRPAMVVVAKQES
;
A
#
# COMPACT_ATOMS: atom_id res chain seq x y z
N MET A 1 -0.15 10.07 27.33
CA MET A 1 1.20 10.22 27.89
C MET A 1 1.16 9.95 29.41
N HIS A 2 0.64 8.80 29.85
CA HIS A 2 0.56 8.47 31.28
C HIS A 2 0.63 6.96 31.58
N GLU A 3 1.04 6.13 30.60
CA GLU A 3 1.08 4.67 30.74
C GLU A 3 2.47 4.02 30.55
N MET A 4 3.53 4.79 30.47
CA MET A 4 4.91 4.26 30.32
C MET A 4 5.81 4.47 31.57
N SER A 5 5.24 4.86 32.72
CA SER A 5 6.02 5.11 33.94
C SER A 5 5.91 4.04 35.02
N GLU A 6 5.02 3.06 34.90
CA GLU A 6 4.75 2.06 35.97
C GLU A 6 5.48 0.71 35.79
N HIS A 7 6.21 0.51 34.67
CA HIS A 7 6.92 -0.76 34.42
C HIS A 7 8.41 -0.74 34.82
N HIS A 8 8.93 0.35 35.37
CA HIS A 8 10.35 0.46 35.72
C HIS A 8 10.62 0.34 37.23
N GLU A 9 9.61 0.34 38.09
CA GLU A 9 9.78 0.22 39.55
C GLU A 9 9.62 -1.19 40.13
N GLN A 10 9.24 -2.19 39.35
CA GLN A 10 9.08 -3.57 39.84
C GLN A 10 10.33 -4.46 39.78
N TYR A 11 11.44 -4.01 39.18
CA TYR A 11 12.66 -4.80 39.07
C TYR A 11 13.77 -4.45 40.11
N GLN A 12 13.53 -3.54 41.05
CA GLN A 12 14.53 -3.15 42.03
C GLN A 12 14.30 -3.67 43.48
N HIS A 13 13.25 -4.46 43.72
CA HIS A 13 12.89 -4.87 45.09
C HIS A 13 13.12 -6.35 45.42
N GLU A 14 13.72 -7.16 44.54
CA GLU A 14 13.96 -8.60 44.78
C GLU A 14 15.43 -9.01 44.96
N THR A 15 16.36 -8.10 45.20
CA THR A 15 17.80 -8.44 45.35
C THR A 15 18.41 -8.14 46.70
N GLU A 16 17.66 -7.86 47.77
CA GLU A 16 18.21 -7.52 49.07
C GLU A 16 17.82 -8.44 50.27
N GLU A 17 17.30 -9.63 50.05
CA GLU A 17 17.03 -10.51 51.21
C GLU A 17 17.46 -11.96 51.00
N THR A 18 18.78 -12.20 50.87
CA THR A 18 19.41 -13.48 51.30
C THR A 18 20.93 -13.31 51.44
N ALA A 19 21.35 -12.63 52.45
CA ALA A 19 22.73 -12.67 52.88
C ALA A 19 22.78 -12.89 54.40
N ASN A 20 22.66 -14.15 54.84
CA ASN A 20 23.39 -14.59 56.04
C ASN A 20 23.30 -16.12 56.24
N ALA A 21 24.42 -16.69 56.62
CA ALA A 21 24.67 -18.03 57.13
C ALA A 21 24.86 -19.15 56.09
N GLU A 22 26.13 -19.48 55.70
CA GLU A 22 26.79 -20.65 56.30
C GLU A 22 28.23 -20.74 55.84
N ALA A 23 29.13 -20.75 56.81
CA ALA A 23 30.55 -20.89 56.57
C ALA A 23 30.94 -22.36 56.32
N ALA A 24 31.99 -22.54 55.55
CA ALA A 24 32.80 -23.74 55.40
C ALA A 24 32.31 -24.81 54.40
N GLN A 25 32.84 -24.70 53.20
CA GLN A 25 33.57 -25.80 52.52
C GLN A 25 34.10 -25.24 51.20
N THR A 26 35.39 -25.05 51.11
CA THR A 26 36.06 -24.75 49.85
C THR A 26 35.96 -25.94 48.91
N PRO A 27 35.23 -25.84 47.80
CA PRO A 27 35.49 -26.70 46.67
C PRO A 27 36.66 -26.10 45.91
N ASN A 28 37.65 -26.94 45.71
CA ASN A 28 38.75 -26.77 44.80
C ASN A 28 38.27 -26.14 43.48
N THR A 29 38.47 -24.84 43.33
CA THR A 29 38.25 -24.19 42.06
C THR A 29 39.39 -24.62 41.16
N GLU A 30 39.17 -25.65 40.37
CA GLU A 30 39.97 -25.88 39.17
C GLU A 30 39.89 -24.58 38.36
N GLN A 31 40.96 -23.80 38.45
CA GLN A 31 41.16 -22.69 37.50
C GLN A 31 41.07 -23.29 36.11
N PRO A 32 40.26 -22.74 35.21
CA PRO A 32 40.34 -23.15 33.84
C PRO A 32 41.78 -22.94 33.40
N GLU A 33 42.42 -24.03 33.03
CA GLU A 33 43.77 -24.06 32.50
C GLU A 33 43.84 -22.99 31.40
N ALA A 34 44.61 -21.94 31.65
CA ALA A 34 44.72 -20.82 30.72
C ALA A 34 45.25 -21.40 29.40
N ALA A 35 44.37 -21.51 28.42
CA ALA A 35 44.75 -21.95 27.09
C ALA A 35 45.98 -21.14 26.65
N GLU A 36 47.03 -21.80 26.29
CA GLU A 36 48.25 -21.13 25.83
C GLU A 36 47.87 -20.18 24.66
N PRO A 37 48.41 -18.98 24.62
CA PRO A 37 48.09 -18.05 23.53
C PRO A 37 48.45 -18.68 22.18
N PRO A 38 47.58 -18.55 21.17
CA PRO A 38 47.77 -19.19 19.88
C PRO A 38 49.13 -18.77 19.27
N THR A 39 49.79 -19.72 18.69
CA THR A 39 51.09 -19.47 18.01
C THR A 39 50.90 -18.61 16.77
N TYR A 40 51.93 -17.96 16.30
CA TYR A 40 51.90 -17.13 15.08
C TYR A 40 51.44 -17.94 13.86
N GLU A 41 51.81 -19.20 13.74
CA GLU A 41 51.42 -20.09 12.66
C GLU A 41 49.93 -20.42 12.72
N GLU A 42 49.39 -20.66 13.91
CA GLU A 42 47.94 -20.89 14.10
C GLU A 42 47.11 -19.64 13.76
N LEU A 43 47.58 -18.46 14.10
CA LEU A 43 46.94 -17.20 13.73
C LEU A 43 46.96 -16.98 12.23
N GLN A 44 48.09 -17.27 11.56
CA GLN A 44 48.15 -17.19 10.08
C GLN A 44 47.20 -18.18 9.41
N ALA A 45 47.13 -19.41 9.89
CA ALA A 45 46.19 -20.41 9.37
C ALA A 45 44.73 -19.95 9.54
N ARG A 46 44.43 -19.37 10.70
CA ARG A 46 43.09 -18.85 10.99
C ARG A 46 42.70 -17.65 10.14
N ILE A 47 43.63 -16.75 9.85
CA ILE A 47 43.44 -15.63 8.93
C ILE A 47 43.12 -16.18 7.51
N ALA A 48 43.94 -17.09 7.01
CA ALA A 48 43.72 -17.68 5.70
C ALA A 48 42.37 -18.42 5.59
N GLU A 49 41.97 -19.11 6.64
CA GLU A 49 40.66 -19.77 6.72
C GLU A 49 39.52 -18.74 6.67
N LEU A 50 39.60 -17.68 7.48
CA LEU A 50 38.58 -16.61 7.54
C LEU A 50 38.49 -15.84 6.24
N GLU A 51 39.60 -15.54 5.56
CA GLU A 51 39.63 -14.92 4.24
C GLU A 51 38.96 -15.82 3.20
N GLY A 52 39.19 -17.12 3.27
CA GLY A 52 38.50 -18.11 2.43
C GLY A 52 36.99 -18.13 2.65
N GLN A 53 36.56 -18.14 3.94
CA GLN A 53 35.14 -18.11 4.30
C GLN A 53 34.48 -16.79 3.89
N LEU A 54 35.17 -15.66 4.06
CA LEU A 54 34.68 -14.35 3.64
C LEU A 54 34.45 -14.32 2.12
N LYS A 55 35.45 -14.74 1.33
CA LYS A 55 35.34 -14.78 -0.12
C LYS A 55 34.20 -15.69 -0.60
N ASP A 56 34.04 -16.84 0.02
CA ASP A 56 32.95 -17.77 -0.30
C ASP A 56 31.58 -17.19 0.07
N SER A 57 31.49 -16.51 1.22
CA SER A 57 30.30 -15.76 1.65
C SER A 57 29.93 -14.63 0.70
N GLU A 58 30.93 -13.85 0.25
CA GLU A 58 30.73 -12.78 -0.74
C GLU A 58 30.21 -13.33 -2.08
N LEU A 59 30.82 -14.40 -2.58
CA LEU A 59 30.37 -15.05 -3.82
C LEU A 59 28.93 -15.58 -3.72
N ARG A 60 28.59 -16.21 -2.61
CA ARG A 60 27.21 -16.65 -2.33
C ARG A 60 26.26 -15.46 -2.21
N GLY A 61 26.68 -14.39 -1.55
CA GLY A 61 25.92 -13.15 -1.46
C GLY A 61 25.58 -12.56 -2.85
N LEU A 62 26.58 -12.43 -3.72
CA LEU A 62 26.42 -11.95 -5.08
C LEU A 62 25.48 -12.85 -5.91
N ALA A 63 25.63 -14.16 -5.79
CA ALA A 63 24.75 -15.11 -6.49
C ALA A 63 23.30 -15.00 -6.01
N ASN A 64 23.09 -14.86 -4.69
CA ASN A 64 21.78 -14.67 -4.11
C ASN A 64 21.13 -13.35 -4.56
N GLU A 65 21.91 -12.25 -4.56
CA GLU A 65 21.44 -10.96 -5.04
C GLU A 65 21.01 -11.01 -6.51
N GLN A 66 21.80 -11.63 -7.37
CA GLN A 66 21.46 -11.80 -8.80
C GLN A 66 20.17 -12.61 -8.97
N ASN A 67 20.02 -13.71 -8.22
CA ASN A 67 18.82 -14.53 -8.25
C ASN A 67 17.59 -13.77 -7.76
N LEU A 68 17.74 -13.01 -6.66
CA LEU A 68 16.67 -12.19 -6.10
C LEU A 68 16.25 -11.10 -7.10
N ARG A 69 17.23 -10.41 -7.70
CA ARG A 69 16.98 -9.38 -8.71
C ARG A 69 16.21 -9.92 -9.91
N ARG A 70 16.62 -11.11 -10.42
CA ARG A 70 15.92 -11.76 -11.53
C ARG A 70 14.48 -12.12 -11.16
N ARG A 71 14.27 -12.69 -9.96
CA ARG A 71 12.94 -13.03 -9.47
C ARG A 71 12.05 -11.81 -9.32
N HIS A 72 12.55 -10.72 -8.73
CA HIS A 72 11.81 -9.46 -8.63
C HIS A 72 11.43 -8.88 -10.00
N GLN A 73 12.33 -8.95 -10.97
CA GLN A 73 11.99 -8.48 -12.33
C GLN A 73 10.85 -9.31 -12.94
N GLN A 74 10.82 -10.61 -12.73
CA GLN A 74 9.72 -11.47 -13.17
C GLN A 74 8.42 -11.16 -12.44
N GLU A 75 8.45 -11.03 -11.11
CA GLU A 75 7.29 -10.69 -10.28
C GLU A 75 6.70 -9.33 -10.68
N ILE A 76 7.55 -8.32 -10.94
CA ILE A 76 7.11 -7.01 -11.42
C ILE A 76 6.46 -7.13 -12.81
N ALA A 77 7.08 -7.86 -13.73
CA ALA A 77 6.53 -8.06 -15.08
C ALA A 77 5.17 -8.78 -15.03
N ASP A 78 5.02 -9.81 -14.20
CA ASP A 78 3.77 -10.53 -14.00
C ASP A 78 2.71 -9.64 -13.32
N THR A 79 3.11 -8.85 -12.32
CA THR A 79 2.22 -7.88 -11.68
C THR A 79 1.69 -6.87 -12.69
N HIS A 80 2.54 -6.31 -13.54
CA HIS A 80 2.09 -5.40 -14.60
C HIS A 80 1.18 -6.08 -15.62
N LYS A 81 1.48 -7.32 -16.02
CA LYS A 81 0.69 -8.07 -16.98
C LYS A 81 -0.72 -8.36 -16.47
N PHE A 82 -0.86 -8.65 -15.18
CA PHE A 82 -2.12 -9.03 -14.56
C PHE A 82 -2.76 -7.93 -13.70
N ALA A 83 -2.19 -6.72 -13.67
CA ALA A 83 -2.69 -5.60 -12.87
C ALA A 83 -4.17 -5.28 -13.10
N GLY A 84 -4.64 -5.44 -14.35
CA GLY A 84 -6.04 -5.20 -14.74
C GLY A 84 -6.98 -6.38 -14.55
N GLN A 85 -6.50 -7.55 -14.10
CA GLN A 85 -7.30 -8.78 -14.09
C GLN A 85 -8.57 -8.65 -13.25
N LYS A 86 -8.48 -8.07 -12.06
CA LYS A 86 -9.63 -7.86 -11.18
C LYS A 86 -10.67 -6.96 -11.85
N PHE A 87 -10.24 -5.81 -12.38
CA PHE A 87 -11.13 -4.90 -13.09
C PHE A 87 -11.76 -5.54 -14.33
N ALA A 88 -10.98 -6.26 -15.12
CA ALA A 88 -11.48 -6.97 -16.30
C ALA A 88 -12.56 -8.00 -15.92
N ALA A 89 -12.37 -8.77 -14.84
CA ALA A 89 -13.35 -9.73 -14.35
C ALA A 89 -14.66 -9.05 -13.95
N GLU A 90 -14.61 -7.92 -13.23
CA GLU A 90 -15.78 -7.15 -12.82
C GLU A 90 -16.50 -6.48 -14.02
N MET A 91 -15.82 -6.30 -15.15
CA MET A 91 -16.40 -5.74 -16.37
C MET A 91 -17.13 -6.77 -17.25
N LEU A 92 -16.89 -8.06 -17.04
CA LEU A 92 -17.56 -9.11 -17.84
C LEU A 92 -19.08 -9.09 -17.71
N PRO A 93 -19.68 -9.01 -16.51
CA PRO A 93 -21.14 -8.93 -16.37
C PRO A 93 -21.74 -7.69 -17.06
N VAL A 94 -21.02 -6.56 -17.05
CA VAL A 94 -21.45 -5.33 -17.74
C VAL A 94 -21.57 -5.58 -19.24
N LYS A 95 -20.59 -6.27 -19.84
CA LYS A 95 -20.62 -6.67 -21.25
C LYS A 95 -21.79 -7.61 -21.53
N ASP A 96 -22.01 -8.61 -20.68
CA ASP A 96 -23.06 -9.61 -20.85
C ASP A 96 -24.44 -8.95 -20.83
N TYR A 97 -24.71 -8.02 -19.92
CA TYR A 97 -25.98 -7.27 -19.87
C TYR A 97 -26.19 -6.38 -21.10
N LEU A 98 -25.12 -5.75 -21.61
CA LEU A 98 -25.20 -4.98 -22.84
C LEU A 98 -25.54 -5.89 -24.07
N GLU A 99 -24.91 -7.06 -24.15
CA GLU A 99 -25.21 -8.03 -25.20
C GLU A 99 -26.67 -8.52 -25.12
N MET A 100 -27.16 -8.81 -23.89
CA MET A 100 -28.56 -9.15 -23.69
C MET A 100 -29.53 -8.02 -24.14
N ALA A 101 -29.20 -6.77 -23.79
CA ALA A 101 -30.02 -5.61 -24.19
C ALA A 101 -30.07 -5.42 -25.71
N LEU A 102 -28.97 -5.74 -26.42
CA LEU A 102 -28.93 -5.68 -27.88
C LEU A 102 -29.74 -6.80 -28.58
N LEU A 103 -29.91 -7.93 -27.89
CA LEU A 103 -30.71 -9.06 -28.39
C LEU A 103 -32.20 -8.87 -28.16
N ASP A 104 -32.60 -7.90 -27.35
CA ASP A 104 -34.00 -7.59 -27.11
C ASP A 104 -34.67 -7.01 -28.39
N GLN A 105 -35.59 -7.76 -28.95
CA GLN A 105 -36.40 -7.37 -30.15
C GLN A 105 -37.83 -7.01 -29.76
N SER A 106 -38.14 -6.87 -28.48
CA SER A 106 -39.50 -6.63 -27.99
C SER A 106 -40.08 -5.29 -28.44
N GLY A 107 -39.22 -4.33 -28.82
CA GLY A 107 -39.62 -2.95 -29.15
C GLY A 107 -40.13 -2.17 -27.92
N ASN A 108 -40.03 -2.72 -26.75
CA ASN A 108 -40.44 -2.09 -25.49
C ASN A 108 -39.35 -1.16 -24.95
N PHE A 109 -39.54 0.16 -25.18
CA PHE A 109 -38.58 1.18 -24.73
C PHE A 109 -38.36 1.19 -23.20
N ASP A 110 -39.40 0.94 -22.40
CA ASP A 110 -39.30 0.94 -20.94
C ASP A 110 -38.47 -0.27 -20.46
N ALA A 111 -38.65 -1.43 -21.08
CA ALA A 111 -37.84 -2.61 -20.79
C ALA A 111 -36.37 -2.37 -21.16
N LEU A 112 -36.08 -1.78 -22.30
CA LEU A 112 -34.75 -1.40 -22.73
C LEU A 112 -34.12 -0.41 -21.75
N LYS A 113 -34.82 0.64 -21.34
CA LYS A 113 -34.36 1.62 -20.35
C LYS A 113 -34.03 0.97 -19.01
N MET A 114 -34.86 0.02 -18.54
CA MET A 114 -34.61 -0.74 -17.34
C MET A 114 -33.33 -1.59 -17.46
N GLY A 115 -33.11 -2.26 -18.59
CA GLY A 115 -31.90 -3.04 -18.86
C GLY A 115 -30.64 -2.19 -18.85
N VAL A 116 -30.68 -1.01 -19.48
CA VAL A 116 -29.56 -0.04 -19.44
C VAL A 116 -29.30 0.46 -18.02
N GLN A 117 -30.36 0.71 -17.23
CA GLN A 117 -30.18 1.11 -15.82
C GLN A 117 -29.55 0.00 -14.99
N MET A 118 -29.92 -1.25 -15.20
CA MET A 118 -29.30 -2.40 -14.55
C MET A 118 -27.82 -2.51 -14.92
N THR A 119 -27.48 -2.31 -16.18
CA THR A 119 -26.09 -2.30 -16.66
C THR A 119 -25.28 -1.18 -16.00
N LEU A 120 -25.85 0.01 -15.88
CA LEU A 120 -25.20 1.13 -15.19
C LEU A 120 -24.94 0.82 -13.70
N ASN A 121 -25.91 0.20 -13.04
CA ASN A 121 -25.75 -0.21 -11.64
C ASN A 121 -24.63 -1.26 -11.48
N GLU A 122 -24.53 -2.19 -12.43
CA GLU A 122 -23.46 -3.21 -12.41
C GLU A 122 -22.08 -2.57 -12.65
N LEU A 123 -22.00 -1.62 -13.59
CA LEU A 123 -20.79 -0.83 -13.78
C LEU A 123 -20.37 -0.09 -12.49
N GLN A 124 -21.32 0.49 -11.77
CA GLN A 124 -21.04 1.15 -10.50
C GLN A 124 -20.50 0.19 -9.46
N LYS A 125 -21.07 -1.01 -9.34
CA LYS A 125 -20.53 -2.06 -8.44
C LYS A 125 -19.10 -2.46 -8.82
N ALA A 126 -18.83 -2.62 -10.13
CA ALA A 126 -17.48 -2.93 -10.61
C ALA A 126 -16.47 -1.83 -10.24
N PHE A 127 -16.88 -0.56 -10.32
CA PHE A 127 -16.06 0.56 -9.88
C PHE A 127 -15.79 0.51 -8.38
N ASP A 128 -16.82 0.30 -7.57
CA ASP A 128 -16.69 0.21 -6.11
C ASP A 128 -15.78 -0.95 -5.69
N ALA A 129 -15.93 -2.13 -6.32
CA ALA A 129 -15.11 -3.32 -6.08
C ALA A 129 -13.62 -3.12 -6.43
N THR A 130 -13.35 -2.20 -7.34
CA THR A 130 -11.98 -1.87 -7.80
C THR A 130 -11.44 -0.55 -7.25
N HIS A 131 -12.13 0.02 -6.24
CA HIS A 131 -11.75 1.28 -5.58
C HIS A 131 -11.73 2.50 -6.53
N ILE A 132 -12.56 2.46 -7.56
CA ILE A 132 -12.81 3.63 -8.42
C ILE A 132 -13.97 4.41 -7.80
N LYS A 133 -13.72 5.67 -7.44
CA LYS A 133 -14.74 6.56 -6.87
C LYS A 133 -15.05 7.71 -7.81
N GLU A 134 -16.31 8.10 -7.86
CA GLU A 134 -16.77 9.22 -8.66
C GLU A 134 -16.46 10.56 -7.95
N ILE A 135 -15.95 11.53 -8.70
CA ILE A 135 -15.84 12.94 -8.31
C ILE A 135 -17.00 13.67 -8.96
N ASN A 136 -18.00 14.02 -8.16
CA ASN A 136 -19.22 14.68 -8.62
C ASN A 136 -19.60 15.79 -7.63
N PRO A 137 -18.88 16.93 -7.66
CA PRO A 137 -19.16 18.05 -6.78
C PRO A 137 -20.55 18.60 -7.05
N GLN A 138 -21.15 19.18 -6.01
CA GLN A 138 -22.45 19.81 -6.10
C GLN A 138 -22.32 21.29 -6.48
N PRO A 139 -23.36 21.90 -7.09
CA PRO A 139 -23.41 23.34 -7.27
C PRO A 139 -23.26 24.06 -5.91
N GLY A 140 -22.34 25.03 -5.83
CA GLY A 140 -22.00 25.77 -4.60
C GLY A 140 -20.75 25.23 -3.89
N ASP A 141 -20.24 24.06 -4.24
CA ASP A 141 -18.98 23.57 -3.71
C ASP A 141 -17.80 24.43 -4.19
N LYS A 142 -16.76 24.53 -3.38
CA LYS A 142 -15.53 25.23 -3.76
C LYS A 142 -14.74 24.43 -4.79
N LEU A 143 -14.12 25.14 -5.72
CA LEU A 143 -13.22 24.53 -6.69
C LEU A 143 -11.98 23.97 -5.97
N ASP A 144 -11.73 22.68 -6.12
CA ASP A 144 -10.49 22.02 -5.71
C ASP A 144 -9.63 21.72 -6.96
N PRO A 145 -8.49 22.39 -7.14
CA PRO A 145 -7.63 22.18 -8.30
C PRO A 145 -7.06 20.76 -8.43
N HIS A 146 -7.03 19.98 -7.35
CA HIS A 146 -6.56 18.59 -7.37
C HIS A 146 -7.57 17.62 -7.96
N GLN A 147 -8.87 17.92 -7.82
CA GLN A 147 -9.96 17.03 -8.21
C GLN A 147 -10.83 17.60 -9.33
N HIS A 148 -10.80 18.92 -9.55
CA HIS A 148 -11.67 19.63 -10.46
C HIS A 148 -10.86 20.38 -11.52
N GLN A 149 -11.36 20.39 -12.73
CA GLN A 149 -10.84 21.18 -13.85
C GLN A 149 -11.91 22.18 -14.30
N ALA A 150 -11.67 23.47 -14.06
CA ALA A 150 -12.54 24.53 -14.55
C ALA A 150 -12.40 24.62 -16.08
N MET A 151 -13.48 24.37 -16.80
CA MET A 151 -13.55 24.46 -18.25
C MET A 151 -14.11 25.79 -18.73
N GLN A 152 -14.99 26.39 -17.94
CA GLN A 152 -15.66 27.64 -18.27
C GLN A 152 -15.95 28.42 -17.00
N THR A 153 -15.93 29.75 -17.12
CA THR A 153 -16.37 30.67 -16.06
C THR A 153 -17.62 31.39 -16.51
N VAL A 154 -18.62 31.50 -15.63
CA VAL A 154 -19.88 32.20 -15.91
C VAL A 154 -20.16 33.22 -14.81
N VAL A 155 -20.81 34.31 -15.17
CA VAL A 155 -21.32 35.27 -14.19
C VAL A 155 -22.47 34.60 -13.45
N SER A 156 -22.40 34.59 -12.13
CA SER A 156 -23.37 33.92 -11.25
C SER A 156 -23.49 34.70 -9.94
N GLU A 157 -24.64 34.56 -9.28
CA GLU A 157 -24.87 35.07 -7.94
C GLU A 157 -24.08 34.33 -6.84
N GLN A 158 -23.46 33.19 -7.21
CA GLN A 158 -22.65 32.40 -6.29
C GLN A 158 -21.29 33.06 -6.00
N GLU A 159 -20.66 32.69 -4.90
CA GLU A 159 -19.31 33.14 -4.58
C GLU A 159 -18.32 32.84 -5.70
N PRO A 160 -17.33 33.69 -5.98
CA PRO A 160 -16.30 33.42 -6.97
C PRO A 160 -15.55 32.13 -6.65
N ASN A 161 -15.15 31.38 -7.69
CA ASN A 161 -14.48 30.08 -7.57
C ASN A 161 -15.33 28.97 -6.94
N THR A 162 -16.65 29.09 -6.95
CA THR A 162 -17.56 27.98 -6.65
C THR A 162 -18.03 27.31 -7.93
N ILE A 163 -18.40 26.05 -7.80
CA ILE A 163 -18.88 25.22 -8.92
C ILE A 163 -20.35 25.57 -9.19
N VAL A 164 -20.64 25.96 -10.42
CA VAL A 164 -22.00 26.24 -10.88
C VAL A 164 -22.66 24.97 -11.41
N SER A 165 -21.91 24.20 -12.20
CA SER A 165 -22.40 22.93 -12.76
C SER A 165 -21.23 21.99 -13.10
N VAL A 166 -21.55 20.71 -13.16
CA VAL A 166 -20.61 19.65 -13.59
C VAL A 166 -20.92 19.30 -15.03
N MET A 167 -19.98 19.54 -15.93
CA MET A 167 -20.07 19.14 -17.33
C MET A 167 -19.77 17.66 -17.52
N LYS A 168 -18.78 17.15 -16.80
CA LYS A 168 -18.35 15.75 -16.84
C LYS A 168 -17.81 15.33 -15.50
N LYS A 169 -18.32 14.22 -14.97
CA LYS A 169 -17.86 13.66 -13.70
C LYS A 169 -16.41 13.21 -13.78
N GLY A 170 -15.66 13.37 -12.68
CA GLY A 170 -14.33 12.87 -12.51
C GLY A 170 -14.31 11.49 -11.87
N TYR A 171 -13.13 10.88 -11.81
CA TYR A 171 -12.92 9.58 -11.15
C TYR A 171 -11.55 9.52 -10.50
N THR A 172 -11.49 8.87 -9.33
CA THR A 172 -10.24 8.48 -8.67
C THR A 172 -10.11 6.97 -8.68
N LEU A 173 -8.88 6.47 -8.66
CA LEU A 173 -8.54 5.08 -8.34
C LEU A 173 -7.75 5.10 -7.04
N SER A 174 -8.36 4.60 -5.98
CA SER A 174 -7.83 4.79 -4.62
C SER A 174 -7.52 6.27 -4.35
N ASP A 175 -6.26 6.63 -4.15
CA ASP A 175 -5.83 8.00 -3.85
C ASP A 175 -5.39 8.81 -5.08
N ARG A 176 -5.43 8.19 -6.28
CA ARG A 176 -4.96 8.83 -7.51
C ARG A 176 -6.12 9.27 -8.38
N VAL A 177 -6.13 10.54 -8.77
CA VAL A 177 -7.10 11.05 -9.75
C VAL A 177 -6.80 10.47 -11.13
N LEU A 178 -7.76 9.72 -11.67
CA LEU A 178 -7.74 9.20 -13.05
C LEU A 178 -8.14 10.28 -14.04
N ARG A 179 -9.16 11.04 -13.68
CA ARG A 179 -9.70 12.14 -14.47
C ARG A 179 -10.37 13.15 -13.52
N PRO A 180 -9.98 14.42 -13.53
CA PRO A 180 -10.69 15.44 -12.77
C PRO A 180 -12.12 15.63 -13.28
N ALA A 181 -13.01 16.10 -12.39
CA ALA A 181 -14.34 16.53 -12.82
C ALA A 181 -14.23 17.84 -13.60
N MET A 182 -14.85 17.88 -14.78
CA MET A 182 -14.90 19.09 -15.60
C MET A 182 -16.08 19.94 -15.15
N VAL A 183 -15.81 21.15 -14.69
CA VAL A 183 -16.79 22.01 -14.02
C VAL A 183 -16.86 23.39 -14.66
N VAL A 184 -18.02 24.03 -14.50
CA VAL A 184 -18.22 25.45 -14.74
C VAL A 184 -18.15 26.15 -13.40
N VAL A 185 -17.38 27.23 -13.32
CA VAL A 185 -17.18 27.98 -12.06
C VAL A 185 -17.78 29.40 -12.14
N ALA A 186 -18.20 29.88 -10.98
CA ALA A 186 -18.73 31.22 -10.84
C ALA A 186 -17.61 32.27 -10.93
N LYS A 187 -17.93 33.38 -11.62
CA LYS A 187 -17.14 34.59 -11.68
C LYS A 187 -18.03 35.74 -11.24
N GLN A 188 -17.50 36.65 -10.44
CA GLN A 188 -18.22 37.92 -10.15
C GLN A 188 -18.26 38.84 -11.38
N GLU A 189 -19.33 39.53 -11.53
CA GLU A 189 -19.42 40.63 -12.51
C GLU A 189 -18.50 41.75 -12.04
N SER A 190 -17.59 42.21 -12.91
CA SER A 190 -16.62 43.27 -12.60
C SER A 190 -17.25 44.63 -12.85
#